data_e86f8e35969fa6b18a31da5d4441d489
#
_entry.id   e86f8e35969fa6b18a31da5d4441d489
#
_cell.length_a   1.000
_cell.length_b   1.000
_cell.length_c   1.000
_cell.angle_alpha   90.00
_cell.angle_beta   90.00
_cell.angle_gamma   90.00
#
_symmetry.space_group_name_H-M   'P 1'
#
loop_
_entity.id
_entity.type
_entity.pdbx_description
1 polymer ?
#
loop_
_entity_poly.entity_id
_entity_poly.type
_entity_poly.pdbx_seq_one_letter_code
_entity_poly.pdbx_strand_id
1 'polypeptide(L)'
;MMYYIFTLKFLTPVHFGDTANGGSLDKFSLQCSADTLFAALCNEAANKGSDAVEKLVKKTAEGKIVFSSLFPYWRTADDDLYFYLPKPLLKLEQDEQQSAKSFEEIKQLATKLKKQKKSTYIRASQINSLLKYGGSNGQFAVPEFAAPLVAGRVALREEKPLPYYVGSYVFSKHSGLYFILGVEHEEEFALIKDLLLSLGYSGIGGKRSSGYGKFELADDELELFDDGGVYDDDTAIALMLYNEKSKYQMCLAPVCPKADELAVVKQGSYKLIKRGGFIASSAAKDNIKRNSIYMLQEGSCFPERLRGQMLQQTVDGLAHAVYRYGIGMFVGLKNE
;
A
#
# COMPACT_ATOMS: atom_id res chain seq x y z
N MET A 1 -15.95 -1.17 -13.62
CA MET A 1 -15.24 -1.72 -12.43
C MET A 1 -15.86 -1.12 -11.19
N MET A 2 -16.22 -1.93 -10.21
CA MET A 2 -16.72 -1.52 -8.91
C MET A 2 -15.53 -1.40 -7.96
N TYR A 3 -15.53 -0.41 -7.07
CA TYR A 3 -14.44 -0.19 -6.12
C TYR A 3 -14.96 -0.27 -4.69
N TYR A 4 -14.16 -0.88 -3.82
CA TYR A 4 -14.47 -1.08 -2.41
C TYR A 4 -13.26 -0.73 -1.54
N ILE A 5 -13.50 -0.13 -0.37
CA ILE A 5 -12.49 0.02 0.69
C ILE A 5 -12.69 -1.07 1.73
N PHE A 6 -11.62 -1.79 2.04
CA PHE A 6 -11.54 -2.70 3.17
C PHE A 6 -10.63 -2.14 4.24
N THR A 7 -11.14 -2.01 5.48
CA THR A 7 -10.37 -1.54 6.64
C THR A 7 -9.91 -2.73 7.49
N LEU A 8 -8.60 -2.78 7.77
CA LEU A 8 -7.95 -3.83 8.54
C LEU A 8 -7.55 -3.28 9.91
N LYS A 9 -8.20 -3.75 10.97
CA LYS A 9 -7.84 -3.45 12.35
C LYS A 9 -6.91 -4.53 12.87
N PHE A 10 -5.67 -4.17 13.13
CA PHE A 10 -4.66 -5.13 13.59
C PHE A 10 -4.83 -5.47 15.07
N LEU A 11 -4.89 -6.76 15.36
CA LEU A 11 -5.03 -7.32 16.72
C LEU A 11 -3.68 -7.64 17.35
N THR A 12 -2.63 -7.77 16.52
CA THR A 12 -1.27 -8.12 16.95
C THR A 12 -0.24 -7.24 16.25
N PRO A 13 0.99 -7.13 16.77
CA PRO A 13 2.06 -6.38 16.10
C PRO A 13 2.26 -6.84 14.66
N VAL A 14 2.63 -5.89 13.78
CA VAL A 14 2.84 -6.14 12.35
C VAL A 14 4.29 -5.95 11.98
N HIS A 15 4.88 -6.90 11.25
CA HIS A 15 6.21 -6.76 10.67
C HIS A 15 6.12 -6.74 9.15
N PHE A 16 6.28 -5.56 8.53
CA PHE A 16 6.54 -5.44 7.10
C PHE A 16 8.02 -5.13 6.91
N GLY A 17 8.76 -6.11 6.39
CA GLY A 17 10.21 -5.99 6.22
C GLY A 17 10.58 -4.92 5.19
N ASP A 18 11.60 -4.12 5.50
CA ASP A 18 12.21 -3.21 4.53
C ASP A 18 13.14 -3.99 3.60
N THR A 19 12.63 -4.35 2.44
CA THR A 19 13.36 -5.12 1.43
C THR A 19 14.48 -4.33 0.75
N ALA A 20 14.46 -3.00 0.82
CA ALA A 20 15.51 -2.14 0.26
C ALA A 20 16.84 -2.29 1.02
N ASN A 21 16.77 -2.57 2.32
CA ASN A 21 17.91 -2.65 3.23
C ASN A 21 18.35 -4.08 3.59
N GLY A 22 18.13 -5.05 2.70
CA GLY A 22 18.71 -6.40 2.84
C GLY A 22 17.92 -7.40 3.69
N GLY A 23 16.74 -7.05 4.17
CA GLY A 23 15.81 -7.99 4.82
C GLY A 23 16.19 -8.37 6.25
N SER A 24 16.95 -7.55 6.95
CA SER A 24 17.17 -7.71 8.39
C SER A 24 15.86 -7.52 9.15
N LEU A 25 15.61 -8.38 10.16
CA LEU A 25 14.35 -8.41 10.92
C LEU A 25 14.15 -7.18 11.83
N ASP A 26 15.20 -6.44 12.13
CA ASP A 26 15.14 -5.19 12.89
C ASP A 26 14.72 -3.99 12.04
N LYS A 27 14.76 -4.13 10.70
CA LYS A 27 14.33 -3.09 9.76
C LYS A 27 12.92 -3.37 9.25
N PHE A 28 12.05 -2.41 9.47
CA PHE A 28 10.63 -2.53 9.18
C PHE A 28 10.04 -1.21 8.70
N SER A 29 8.94 -1.30 7.97
CA SER A 29 8.18 -0.18 7.39
C SER A 29 6.72 -0.29 7.80
N LEU A 30 6.02 0.83 7.83
CA LEU A 30 4.56 0.85 7.95
C LEU A 30 3.88 0.47 6.63
N GLN A 31 4.60 0.56 5.53
CA GLN A 31 4.08 0.35 4.19
C GLN A 31 3.97 -1.15 3.86
N CYS A 32 2.78 -1.58 3.49
CA CYS A 32 2.51 -2.89 2.91
C CYS A 32 2.03 -2.73 1.46
N SER A 33 2.90 -3.07 0.52
CA SER A 33 2.59 -2.89 -0.91
C SER A 33 1.66 -3.98 -1.44
N ALA A 34 0.91 -3.66 -2.51
CA ALA A 34 -0.08 -4.54 -3.14
C ALA A 34 0.48 -5.92 -3.53
N ASP A 35 1.75 -6.02 -3.94
CA ASP A 35 2.39 -7.31 -4.25
C ASP A 35 2.57 -8.20 -3.01
N THR A 36 2.66 -7.62 -1.81
CA THR A 36 2.68 -8.35 -0.54
C THR A 36 1.28 -8.84 -0.17
N LEU A 37 0.27 -7.99 -0.32
CA LEU A 37 -1.13 -8.37 -0.10
C LEU A 37 -1.54 -9.50 -1.06
N PHE A 38 -1.28 -9.32 -2.35
CA PHE A 38 -1.59 -10.33 -3.36
C PHE A 38 -0.91 -11.68 -3.08
N ALA A 39 0.38 -11.67 -2.71
CA ALA A 39 1.09 -12.89 -2.35
C ALA A 39 0.49 -13.57 -1.10
N ALA A 40 0.00 -12.79 -0.13
CA ALA A 40 -0.69 -13.32 1.04
C ALA A 40 -2.04 -13.96 0.66
N LEU A 41 -2.82 -13.31 -0.22
CA LEU A 41 -4.07 -13.88 -0.75
C LEU A 41 -3.84 -15.14 -1.58
N CYS A 42 -2.74 -15.22 -2.36
CA CYS A 42 -2.37 -16.45 -3.06
C CYS A 42 -2.08 -17.61 -2.09
N ASN A 43 -1.46 -17.34 -0.93
CA ASN A 43 -1.25 -18.37 0.08
C ASN A 43 -2.56 -18.86 0.70
N GLU A 44 -3.51 -17.96 0.97
CA GLU A 44 -4.83 -18.34 1.46
C GLU A 44 -5.62 -19.12 0.40
N ALA A 45 -5.54 -18.71 -0.87
CA ALA A 45 -6.13 -19.46 -1.99
C ALA A 45 -5.51 -20.86 -2.11
N ALA A 46 -4.20 -21.01 -1.92
CA ALA A 46 -3.52 -22.30 -1.96
C ALA A 46 -4.02 -23.27 -0.86
N ASN A 47 -4.42 -22.77 0.29
CA ASN A 47 -5.06 -23.58 1.34
C ASN A 47 -6.43 -24.14 0.92
N LYS A 48 -7.10 -23.51 -0.09
CA LYS A 48 -8.36 -23.97 -0.67
C LYS A 48 -8.17 -24.89 -1.88
N GLY A 49 -6.96 -24.95 -2.45
CA GLY A 49 -6.58 -25.79 -3.60
C GLY A 49 -5.96 -24.99 -4.75
N SER A 50 -5.36 -25.72 -5.69
CA SER A 50 -4.70 -25.14 -6.88
C SER A 50 -5.64 -24.29 -7.73
N ASP A 51 -6.87 -24.75 -7.94
CA ASP A 51 -7.88 -24.09 -8.78
C ASP A 51 -8.22 -22.68 -8.24
N ALA A 52 -8.24 -22.51 -6.91
CA ALA A 52 -8.48 -21.21 -6.30
C ALA A 52 -7.34 -20.22 -6.58
N VAL A 53 -6.09 -20.70 -6.57
CA VAL A 53 -4.91 -19.89 -6.94
C VAL A 53 -4.97 -19.51 -8.42
N GLU A 54 -5.23 -20.48 -9.29
CA GLU A 54 -5.30 -20.24 -10.74
C GLU A 54 -6.41 -19.25 -11.09
N LYS A 55 -7.58 -19.38 -10.46
CA LYS A 55 -8.70 -18.44 -10.63
C LYS A 55 -8.30 -17.03 -10.20
N LEU A 56 -7.71 -16.87 -9.01
CA LEU A 56 -7.27 -15.58 -8.51
C LEU A 56 -6.22 -14.94 -9.43
N VAL A 57 -5.18 -15.71 -9.79
CA VAL A 57 -4.08 -15.25 -10.66
C VAL A 57 -4.60 -14.84 -12.03
N LYS A 58 -5.44 -15.66 -12.67
CA LYS A 58 -6.01 -15.42 -14.00
C LYS A 58 -6.85 -14.14 -13.99
N LYS A 59 -7.82 -14.02 -13.08
CA LYS A 59 -8.69 -12.84 -12.95
C LYS A 59 -7.90 -11.55 -12.70
N THR A 60 -6.86 -11.64 -11.88
CA THR A 60 -5.95 -10.51 -11.62
C THR A 60 -5.11 -10.16 -12.86
N ALA A 61 -4.53 -11.14 -13.55
CA ALA A 61 -3.74 -10.91 -14.77
C ALA A 61 -4.58 -10.31 -15.93
N GLU A 62 -5.85 -10.64 -15.99
CA GLU A 62 -6.83 -10.06 -16.92
C GLU A 62 -7.25 -8.63 -16.54
N GLY A 63 -6.87 -8.15 -15.35
CA GLY A 63 -7.24 -6.82 -14.83
C GLY A 63 -8.65 -6.76 -14.25
N LYS A 64 -9.31 -7.90 -14.05
CA LYS A 64 -10.67 -7.99 -13.45
C LYS A 64 -10.66 -7.83 -11.94
N ILE A 65 -9.50 -8.04 -11.33
CA ILE A 65 -9.22 -7.78 -9.91
C ILE A 65 -7.99 -6.89 -9.83
N VAL A 66 -8.11 -5.75 -9.20
CA VAL A 66 -6.99 -4.83 -8.97
C VAL A 66 -6.94 -4.39 -7.51
N PHE A 67 -5.73 -4.18 -7.00
CA PHE A 67 -5.49 -3.82 -5.61
C PHE A 67 -4.67 -2.54 -5.51
N SER A 68 -5.01 -1.67 -4.55
CA SER A 68 -4.04 -0.70 -4.05
C SER A 68 -3.07 -1.35 -3.06
N SER A 69 -1.98 -0.68 -2.74
CA SER A 69 -1.22 -0.95 -1.53
C SER A 69 -2.05 -0.65 -0.29
N LEU A 70 -1.59 -1.13 0.88
CA LEU A 70 -2.24 -0.81 2.14
C LEU A 70 -1.77 0.56 2.61
N PHE A 71 -2.73 1.43 2.92
CA PHE A 71 -2.53 2.78 3.41
C PHE A 71 -3.14 2.96 4.79
N PRO A 72 -2.65 3.91 5.61
CA PRO A 72 -3.19 4.11 6.94
C PRO A 72 -4.57 4.80 6.90
N TYR A 73 -5.41 4.44 7.87
CA TYR A 73 -6.62 5.18 8.21
C TYR A 73 -6.59 5.62 9.68
N TRP A 74 -7.42 6.59 9.99
CA TRP A 74 -7.64 7.06 11.35
C TRP A 74 -9.13 7.21 11.62
N ARG A 75 -9.60 6.65 12.75
CA ARG A 75 -10.96 6.80 13.24
C ARG A 75 -10.97 7.88 14.31
N THR A 76 -11.80 8.90 14.15
CA THR A 76 -11.95 9.98 15.14
C THR A 76 -12.74 9.53 16.36
N ALA A 77 -12.83 10.39 17.38
CA ALA A 77 -13.66 10.14 18.55
C ALA A 77 -15.18 10.17 18.21
N ASP A 78 -15.54 10.90 17.17
CA ASP A 78 -16.90 11.02 16.64
C ASP A 78 -17.24 9.94 15.60
N ASP A 79 -16.38 8.93 15.48
CA ASP A 79 -16.50 7.77 14.59
C ASP A 79 -16.31 8.06 13.08
N ASP A 80 -15.86 9.24 12.72
CA ASP A 80 -15.48 9.55 11.34
C ASP A 80 -14.22 8.79 10.91
N LEU A 81 -14.17 8.36 9.65
CA LEU A 81 -13.02 7.70 9.05
C LEU A 81 -12.23 8.65 8.16
N TYR A 82 -10.95 8.80 8.46
CA TYR A 82 -9.98 9.54 7.66
C TYR A 82 -9.07 8.57 6.93
N PHE A 83 -9.03 8.68 5.59
CA PHE A 83 -8.23 7.85 4.72
C PHE A 83 -7.02 8.62 4.18
N TYR A 84 -5.85 8.04 4.32
CA TYR A 84 -4.60 8.65 3.89
C TYR A 84 -4.05 7.95 2.66
N LEU A 85 -3.61 8.73 1.68
CA LEU A 85 -2.97 8.27 0.46
C LEU A 85 -1.49 8.68 0.45
N PRO A 86 -0.63 8.04 -0.38
CA PRO A 86 0.73 8.51 -0.58
C PRO A 86 0.71 9.91 -1.18
N LYS A 87 1.68 10.74 -0.82
CA LYS A 87 1.83 12.05 -1.45
C LYS A 87 2.20 11.91 -2.92
N PRO A 88 1.56 12.68 -3.81
CA PRO A 88 1.93 12.72 -5.21
C PRO A 88 3.40 13.14 -5.41
N LEU A 89 4.13 12.40 -6.23
CA LEU A 89 5.50 12.72 -6.62
C LEU A 89 5.48 13.74 -7.79
N LEU A 90 4.94 14.93 -7.52
CA LEU A 90 4.91 16.04 -8.47
C LEU A 90 5.79 17.18 -7.98
N LYS A 91 6.44 17.87 -8.92
CA LYS A 91 7.02 19.18 -8.63
C LYS A 91 5.87 20.18 -8.56
N LEU A 92 5.54 20.61 -7.36
CA LEU A 92 4.57 21.69 -7.17
C LEU A 92 5.28 23.00 -7.42
N GLU A 93 4.76 23.82 -8.31
CA GLU A 93 5.20 25.21 -8.50
C GLU A 93 4.88 25.94 -7.20
N GLN A 94 5.88 26.50 -6.56
CA GLN A 94 5.68 27.34 -5.39
C GLN A 94 5.32 28.73 -5.91
N ASP A 95 4.14 29.21 -5.55
CA ASP A 95 3.79 30.62 -5.74
C ASP A 95 4.81 31.48 -4.98
N GLU A 96 5.66 32.20 -5.72
CA GLU A 96 6.68 33.10 -5.17
C GLU A 96 6.09 34.36 -4.50
N GLN A 97 4.78 34.53 -4.45
CA GLN A 97 4.13 35.66 -3.80
C GLN A 97 4.14 35.50 -2.26
N GLN A 98 5.31 35.56 -1.67
CA GLN A 98 5.43 35.77 -0.22
C GLN A 98 5.65 37.26 0.06
N SER A 99 4.57 37.94 0.47
CA SER A 99 4.65 39.22 1.17
C SER A 99 5.65 39.13 2.33
N ALA A 100 6.39 40.22 2.58
CA ALA A 100 7.41 40.29 3.62
C ALA A 100 6.86 39.80 4.98
N LYS A 101 7.30 38.59 5.38
CA LYS A 101 6.98 37.99 6.69
C LYS A 101 8.12 38.26 7.66
N SER A 102 7.80 38.35 8.96
CA SER A 102 8.82 38.47 10.00
C SER A 102 9.73 37.24 10.02
N PHE A 103 10.95 37.39 10.54
CA PHE A 103 11.90 36.27 10.66
C PHE A 103 11.34 35.08 11.45
N GLU A 104 10.55 35.35 12.50
CA GLU A 104 9.91 34.30 13.29
C GLU A 104 8.84 33.54 12.51
N GLU A 105 8.02 34.24 11.72
CA GLU A 105 7.04 33.62 10.83
C GLU A 105 7.70 32.75 9.75
N ILE A 106 8.80 33.23 9.16
CA ILE A 106 9.61 32.45 8.20
C ILE A 106 10.16 31.17 8.85
N LYS A 107 10.70 31.27 10.07
CA LYS A 107 11.25 30.13 10.83
C LYS A 107 10.16 29.10 11.18
N GLN A 108 9.01 29.55 11.63
CA GLN A 108 7.86 28.68 11.92
C GLN A 108 7.35 28.00 10.64
N LEU A 109 7.24 28.74 9.54
CA LEU A 109 6.84 28.21 8.24
C LEU A 109 7.86 27.17 7.74
N ALA A 110 9.14 27.46 7.79
CA ALA A 110 10.20 26.53 7.39
C ALA A 110 10.17 25.23 8.24
N THR A 111 9.90 25.33 9.53
CA THR A 111 9.76 24.17 10.42
C THR A 111 8.53 23.34 10.07
N LYS A 112 7.40 24.00 9.80
CA LYS A 112 6.16 23.33 9.34
C LYS A 112 6.37 22.62 7.98
N LEU A 113 6.97 23.32 7.01
CA LEU A 113 7.28 22.75 5.69
C LEU A 113 8.25 21.56 5.80
N LYS A 114 9.21 21.62 6.71
CA LYS A 114 10.15 20.51 6.97
C LYS A 114 9.44 19.29 7.56
N LYS A 115 8.49 19.48 8.49
CA LYS A 115 7.63 18.39 9.00
C LYS A 115 6.74 17.81 7.90
N GLN A 116 6.13 18.66 7.09
CA GLN A 116 5.30 18.23 5.96
C GLN A 116 6.08 17.46 4.89
N LYS A 117 7.31 17.89 4.58
CA LYS A 117 8.20 17.16 3.64
C LYS A 117 8.57 15.76 4.14
N LYS A 118 8.61 15.54 5.46
CA LYS A 118 8.88 14.24 6.07
C LYS A 118 7.67 13.30 6.07
N SER A 119 6.44 13.82 6.00
CA SER A 119 5.25 13.00 5.95
C SER A 119 5.13 12.32 4.59
N THR A 120 4.99 11.00 4.59
CA THR A 120 4.77 10.17 3.40
C THR A 120 3.32 10.15 2.94
N TYR A 121 2.39 10.49 3.83
CA TYR A 121 0.96 10.38 3.60
C TYR A 121 0.26 11.74 3.72
N ILE A 122 -0.90 11.84 3.10
CA ILE A 122 -1.81 12.99 3.14
C ILE A 122 -3.25 12.48 3.14
N ARG A 123 -4.17 13.17 3.83
CA ARG A 123 -5.61 12.86 3.73
C ARG A 123 -6.09 12.96 2.29
N ALA A 124 -6.93 12.03 1.87
CA ALA A 124 -7.40 11.97 0.49
C ALA A 124 -8.14 13.26 0.07
N SER A 125 -9.00 13.79 0.93
CA SER A 125 -9.72 15.06 0.70
C SER A 125 -8.80 16.29 0.60
N GLN A 126 -7.57 16.20 1.10
CA GLN A 126 -6.62 17.32 1.11
C GLN A 126 -5.65 17.32 -0.08
N ILE A 127 -5.67 16.29 -0.93
CA ILE A 127 -4.74 16.18 -2.07
C ILE A 127 -4.90 17.36 -3.04
N ASN A 128 -6.13 17.73 -3.38
CA ASN A 128 -6.38 18.86 -4.30
C ASN A 128 -5.89 20.18 -3.71
N SER A 129 -6.05 20.40 -2.40
CA SER A 129 -5.51 21.57 -1.72
C SER A 129 -3.97 21.59 -1.73
N LEU A 130 -3.33 20.43 -1.57
CA LEU A 130 -1.89 20.31 -1.70
C LEU A 130 -1.42 20.69 -3.10
N LEU A 131 -2.11 20.22 -4.14
CA LEU A 131 -1.75 20.50 -5.54
C LEU A 131 -1.93 21.98 -5.89
N LYS A 132 -3.00 22.62 -5.40
CA LYS A 132 -3.31 24.03 -5.70
C LYS A 132 -2.41 25.01 -4.95
N TYR A 133 -2.09 24.74 -3.69
CA TYR A 133 -1.42 25.71 -2.81
C TYR A 133 0.00 25.30 -2.40
N GLY A 134 0.55 24.24 -2.97
CA GLY A 134 1.96 23.84 -2.72
C GLY A 134 2.30 23.50 -1.28
N GLY A 135 1.31 23.28 -0.41
CA GLY A 135 1.53 23.00 1.01
C GLY A 135 1.78 24.23 1.88
N SER A 136 1.86 25.44 1.32
CA SER A 136 2.14 26.67 2.09
C SER A 136 0.96 27.11 2.98
N ASN A 137 -0.26 26.77 2.62
CA ASN A 137 -1.49 27.21 3.31
C ASN A 137 -2.19 26.13 4.14
N GLY A 138 -1.73 24.86 4.12
CA GLY A 138 -2.41 23.75 4.79
C GLY A 138 -1.62 23.20 5.98
N GLN A 139 -2.28 23.08 7.14
CA GLN A 139 -1.79 22.21 8.20
C GLN A 139 -2.22 20.76 7.87
N PHE A 140 -1.40 20.04 7.12
CA PHE A 140 -1.61 18.61 6.88
C PHE A 140 -1.04 17.82 8.06
N ALA A 141 -1.75 17.82 9.19
CA ALA A 141 -1.38 17.01 10.33
C ALA A 141 -1.63 15.54 10.01
N VAL A 142 -0.59 14.73 10.15
CA VAL A 142 -0.70 13.28 10.04
C VAL A 142 -0.53 12.70 11.43
N PRO A 143 -1.49 11.92 11.95
CA PRO A 143 -1.38 11.29 13.26
C PRO A 143 -0.28 10.22 13.26
N GLU A 144 0.14 9.83 14.44
CA GLU A 144 0.98 8.65 14.62
C GLU A 144 0.08 7.40 14.56
N PHE A 145 0.03 6.76 13.41
CA PHE A 145 -0.87 5.60 13.18
C PHE A 145 -0.48 4.39 14.01
N ALA A 146 0.82 4.17 14.24
CA ALA A 146 1.31 3.00 14.93
C ALA A 146 2.65 3.30 15.62
N ALA A 147 2.82 2.77 16.82
CA ALA A 147 4.05 2.88 17.58
C ALA A 147 5.07 1.82 17.12
N PRO A 148 6.35 2.18 16.90
CA PRO A 148 7.39 1.19 16.62
C PRO A 148 7.70 0.36 17.87
N LEU A 149 7.88 -0.94 17.67
CA LEU A 149 8.26 -1.89 18.71
C LEU A 149 9.43 -2.74 18.22
N VAL A 150 10.51 -2.80 18.98
CA VAL A 150 11.65 -3.69 18.73
C VAL A 150 11.74 -4.72 19.85
N ALA A 151 11.52 -6.00 19.53
CA ALA A 151 11.56 -7.10 20.48
C ALA A 151 12.84 -7.91 20.32
N GLY A 152 13.59 -8.11 21.42
CA GLY A 152 14.70 -9.05 21.50
C GLY A 152 14.17 -10.50 21.51
N ARG A 153 14.78 -11.37 20.72
CA ARG A 153 14.49 -12.80 20.62
C ARG A 153 15.78 -13.60 20.65
N VAL A 154 15.70 -14.86 20.98
CA VAL A 154 16.83 -15.79 20.96
C VAL A 154 16.48 -16.97 20.07
N ALA A 155 17.34 -17.24 19.09
CA ALA A 155 17.29 -18.47 18.32
C ALA A 155 18.27 -19.49 18.92
N LEU A 156 17.82 -20.70 19.17
CA LEU A 156 18.67 -21.80 19.58
C LEU A 156 19.10 -22.56 18.31
N ARG A 157 20.35 -22.43 17.94
CA ARG A 157 20.96 -23.19 16.85
C ARG A 157 22.21 -23.92 17.38
N GLU A 158 22.29 -25.20 17.16
CA GLU A 158 23.46 -26.03 17.54
C GLU A 158 23.92 -25.77 18.99
N GLU A 159 22.95 -25.75 19.93
CA GLU A 159 23.15 -25.50 21.36
C GLU A 159 23.68 -24.08 21.74
N LYS A 160 23.85 -23.19 20.76
CA LYS A 160 24.27 -21.81 21.03
C LYS A 160 23.12 -20.84 20.93
N PRO A 161 22.88 -20.01 21.96
CA PRO A 161 21.89 -18.96 21.91
C PRO A 161 22.39 -17.83 21.00
N LEU A 162 21.61 -17.51 19.95
CA LEU A 162 21.88 -16.41 19.04
C LEU A 162 20.80 -15.33 19.22
N PRO A 163 21.12 -14.21 19.86
CA PRO A 163 20.16 -13.11 20.01
C PRO A 163 19.91 -12.42 18.67
N TYR A 164 18.66 -12.03 18.42
CA TYR A 164 18.27 -11.23 17.26
C TYR A 164 17.12 -10.29 17.65
N TYR A 165 16.92 -9.23 16.86
CA TYR A 165 15.86 -8.28 17.08
C TYR A 165 14.81 -8.37 15.99
N VAL A 166 13.55 -8.16 16.38
CA VAL A 166 12.40 -8.09 15.46
C VAL A 166 11.75 -6.74 15.64
N GLY A 167 11.79 -5.94 14.59
CA GLY A 167 11.07 -4.67 14.54
C GLY A 167 9.63 -4.89 14.06
N SER A 168 8.70 -4.13 14.57
CA SER A 168 7.28 -4.20 14.24
C SER A 168 6.57 -2.89 14.54
N TYR A 169 5.34 -2.74 14.06
CA TYR A 169 4.43 -1.68 14.45
C TYR A 169 3.26 -2.24 15.25
N VAL A 170 2.83 -1.48 16.26
CA VAL A 170 1.61 -1.72 17.03
C VAL A 170 0.65 -0.59 16.72
N PHE A 171 -0.47 -0.90 16.07
CA PHE A 171 -1.50 0.08 15.77
C PHE A 171 -2.28 0.48 17.02
N SER A 172 -2.76 1.72 17.06
CA SER A 172 -3.68 2.18 18.10
C SER A 172 -5.09 1.62 17.84
N LYS A 173 -5.98 1.72 18.84
CA LYS A 173 -7.39 1.34 18.67
C LYS A 173 -8.15 2.20 17.63
N HIS A 174 -7.60 3.36 17.28
CA HIS A 174 -8.18 4.33 16.34
C HIS A 174 -7.58 4.25 14.94
N SER A 175 -6.66 3.33 14.69
CA SER A 175 -5.93 3.27 13.44
C SER A 175 -5.71 1.85 12.94
N GLY A 176 -5.46 1.74 11.68
CA GLY A 176 -5.13 0.50 11.00
C GLY A 176 -4.67 0.80 9.59
N LEU A 177 -4.76 -0.21 8.74
CA LEU A 177 -4.51 -0.06 7.31
C LEU A 177 -5.78 -0.36 6.54
N TYR A 178 -5.93 0.28 5.41
CA TYR A 178 -6.98 0.00 4.43
C TYR A 178 -6.36 -0.22 3.06
N PHE A 179 -7.10 -0.87 2.18
CA PHE A 179 -6.77 -0.93 0.76
C PHE A 179 -8.02 -0.78 -0.08
N ILE A 180 -7.82 -0.43 -1.34
CA ILE A 180 -8.88 -0.30 -2.32
C ILE A 180 -8.84 -1.55 -3.19
N LEU A 181 -9.98 -2.21 -3.33
CA LEU A 181 -10.22 -3.32 -4.22
C LEU A 181 -11.04 -2.83 -5.41
N GLY A 182 -10.58 -3.10 -6.63
CA GLY A 182 -11.38 -2.96 -7.85
C GLY A 182 -11.73 -4.32 -8.42
N VAL A 183 -13.01 -4.55 -8.75
CA VAL A 183 -13.51 -5.79 -9.34
C VAL A 183 -14.49 -5.52 -10.48
N GLU A 184 -14.60 -6.45 -11.44
CA GLU A 184 -15.60 -6.34 -12.51
C GLU A 184 -16.97 -6.86 -12.08
N HIS A 185 -17.01 -7.95 -11.28
CA HIS A 185 -18.25 -8.62 -10.89
C HIS A 185 -18.25 -8.98 -9.42
N GLU A 186 -19.43 -9.19 -8.85
CA GLU A 186 -19.60 -9.60 -7.44
C GLU A 186 -18.92 -10.94 -7.10
N GLU A 187 -18.70 -11.80 -8.08
CA GLU A 187 -17.98 -13.07 -7.87
C GLU A 187 -16.53 -12.86 -7.46
N GLU A 188 -15.84 -11.88 -8.07
CA GLU A 188 -14.47 -11.50 -7.69
C GLU A 188 -14.45 -10.88 -6.30
N PHE A 189 -15.44 -10.02 -5.98
CA PHE A 189 -15.59 -9.43 -4.68
C PHE A 189 -15.75 -10.50 -3.58
N ALA A 190 -16.69 -11.43 -3.76
CA ALA A 190 -16.94 -12.51 -2.82
C ALA A 190 -15.70 -13.39 -2.60
N LEU A 191 -14.96 -13.71 -3.67
CA LEU A 191 -13.70 -14.45 -3.60
C LEU A 191 -12.67 -13.73 -2.72
N ILE A 192 -12.46 -12.43 -2.95
CA ILE A 192 -11.46 -11.66 -2.20
C ILE A 192 -11.89 -11.49 -0.73
N LYS A 193 -13.16 -11.19 -0.46
CA LYS A 193 -13.69 -11.07 0.91
C LYS A 193 -13.47 -12.34 1.72
N ASP A 194 -13.76 -13.50 1.13
CA ASP A 194 -13.56 -14.80 1.76
C ASP A 194 -12.07 -15.10 2.06
N LEU A 195 -11.17 -14.78 1.11
CA LEU A 195 -9.72 -14.90 1.31
C LEU A 195 -9.20 -13.93 2.38
N LEU A 196 -9.75 -12.71 2.47
CA LEU A 196 -9.38 -11.72 3.49
C LEU A 196 -9.80 -12.17 4.90
N LEU A 197 -10.97 -12.74 5.06
CA LEU A 197 -11.42 -13.29 6.34
C LEU A 197 -10.46 -14.38 6.82
N SER A 198 -10.05 -15.31 5.94
CA SER A 198 -9.05 -16.33 6.24
C SER A 198 -7.69 -15.71 6.58
N LEU A 199 -7.25 -14.70 5.80
CA LEU A 199 -5.99 -14.02 6.00
C LEU A 199 -5.94 -13.28 7.35
N GLY A 200 -7.06 -12.77 7.85
CA GLY A 200 -7.15 -12.14 9.17
C GLY A 200 -6.67 -13.06 10.29
N TYR A 201 -7.01 -14.35 10.23
CA TYR A 201 -6.53 -15.36 11.18
C TYR A 201 -5.09 -15.78 10.95
N SER A 202 -4.68 -15.93 9.69
CA SER A 202 -3.32 -16.32 9.31
C SER A 202 -2.32 -15.19 9.54
N GLY A 203 -2.76 -13.94 9.42
CA GLY A 203 -1.95 -12.73 9.51
C GLY A 203 -1.25 -12.36 8.20
N ILE A 204 -0.86 -11.10 8.08
CA ILE A 204 -0.14 -10.54 6.93
C ILE A 204 1.24 -10.04 7.35
N GLY A 205 2.22 -10.13 6.45
CA GLY A 205 3.60 -9.71 6.67
C GLY A 205 4.51 -10.83 7.16
N GLY A 206 5.60 -10.47 7.81
CA GLY A 206 6.57 -11.42 8.38
C GLY A 206 6.17 -11.89 9.78
N LYS A 207 6.83 -12.97 10.25
CA LYS A 207 6.61 -13.52 11.60
C LYS A 207 5.20 -14.02 11.91
N ARG A 208 4.40 -14.36 10.88
CA ARG A 208 3.04 -14.92 11.04
C ARG A 208 3.01 -16.16 11.95
N SER A 209 3.97 -17.07 11.82
CA SER A 209 4.10 -18.24 12.68
C SER A 209 4.35 -17.91 14.16
N SER A 210 4.76 -16.68 14.46
CA SER A 210 4.90 -16.16 15.83
C SER A 210 3.71 -15.27 16.25
N GLY A 211 2.60 -15.31 15.51
CA GLY A 211 1.36 -14.62 15.83
C GLY A 211 1.30 -13.15 15.38
N TYR A 212 2.24 -12.68 14.55
CA TYR A 212 2.24 -11.31 14.04
C TYR A 212 1.26 -11.12 12.88
N GLY A 213 0.77 -9.90 12.72
CA GLY A 213 -0.01 -9.46 11.56
C GLY A 213 -1.45 -9.94 11.52
N LYS A 214 -2.01 -10.45 12.61
CA LYS A 214 -3.43 -10.83 12.70
C LYS A 214 -4.30 -9.58 12.72
N PHE A 215 -5.41 -9.63 12.01
CA PHE A 215 -6.35 -8.52 11.91
C PHE A 215 -7.80 -9.02 11.79
N GLU A 216 -8.71 -8.12 12.03
CA GLU A 216 -10.14 -8.25 11.69
C GLU A 216 -10.51 -7.14 10.68
N LEU A 217 -11.53 -7.37 9.87
CA LEU A 217 -12.16 -6.32 9.10
C LEU A 217 -12.92 -5.43 10.10
N ALA A 218 -12.59 -4.14 10.13
CA ALA A 218 -13.05 -3.26 11.21
C ALA A 218 -14.53 -2.87 11.07
N ASP A 219 -14.99 -2.80 9.82
CA ASP A 219 -16.33 -2.39 9.43
C ASP A 219 -16.77 -3.20 8.22
N ASP A 220 -18.01 -3.03 7.82
CA ASP A 220 -18.44 -3.45 6.50
C ASP A 220 -17.61 -2.70 5.43
N GLU A 221 -17.41 -3.35 4.31
CA GLU A 221 -16.71 -2.73 3.19
C GLU A 221 -17.46 -1.49 2.69
N LEU A 222 -16.72 -0.42 2.41
CA LEU A 222 -17.28 0.79 1.81
C LEU A 222 -17.25 0.68 0.30
N GLU A 223 -18.41 0.63 -0.33
CA GLU A 223 -18.53 0.73 -1.78
C GLU A 223 -18.33 2.19 -2.22
N LEU A 224 -17.51 2.38 -3.27
CA LEU A 224 -17.17 3.68 -3.80
C LEU A 224 -17.92 3.92 -5.12
N PHE A 225 -18.80 4.91 -5.11
CA PHE A 225 -19.57 5.30 -6.29
C PHE A 225 -18.93 6.50 -7.01
N ASP A 226 -19.27 6.69 -8.27
CA ASP A 226 -18.74 7.79 -9.09
C ASP A 226 -19.27 9.18 -8.65
N ASP A 227 -20.33 9.21 -7.87
CA ASP A 227 -20.92 10.42 -7.28
C ASP A 227 -20.50 10.67 -5.81
N GLY A 228 -19.80 9.74 -5.15
CA GLY A 228 -19.25 9.95 -3.81
C GLY A 228 -19.14 8.71 -2.94
N GLY A 229 -18.99 8.95 -1.64
CA GLY A 229 -18.86 7.96 -0.57
C GLY A 229 -19.63 8.39 0.69
N VAL A 230 -19.31 7.76 1.81
CA VAL A 230 -19.95 8.00 3.12
C VAL A 230 -19.26 9.13 3.88
N TYR A 231 -17.94 9.25 3.73
CA TYR A 231 -17.09 10.23 4.40
C TYR A 231 -16.44 11.17 3.38
N ASP A 232 -15.83 12.26 3.84
CA ASP A 232 -15.13 13.21 2.95
C ASP A 232 -13.97 12.55 2.20
N ASP A 233 -13.22 11.66 2.87
CA ASP A 233 -12.01 11.08 2.29
C ASP A 233 -12.30 9.93 1.33
N ASP A 234 -13.29 9.08 1.58
CA ASP A 234 -13.71 8.03 0.63
C ASP A 234 -14.41 8.63 -0.58
N THR A 235 -15.21 9.70 -0.38
CA THR A 235 -15.77 10.52 -1.47
C THR A 235 -14.66 11.09 -2.35
N ALA A 236 -13.60 11.66 -1.75
CA ALA A 236 -12.45 12.16 -2.50
C ALA A 236 -11.74 11.03 -3.27
N ILE A 237 -11.56 9.86 -2.65
CA ILE A 237 -10.97 8.68 -3.30
C ILE A 237 -11.84 8.23 -4.47
N ALA A 238 -13.15 8.11 -4.29
CA ALA A 238 -14.09 7.70 -5.32
C ALA A 238 -14.01 8.64 -6.54
N LEU A 239 -14.16 9.94 -6.32
CA LEU A 239 -14.07 10.94 -7.38
C LEU A 239 -12.72 10.89 -8.14
N MET A 240 -11.62 10.62 -7.45
CA MET A 240 -10.31 10.47 -8.08
C MET A 240 -10.17 9.14 -8.83
N LEU A 241 -10.76 8.03 -8.34
CA LEU A 241 -10.74 6.74 -9.02
C LEU A 241 -11.47 6.79 -10.37
N TYR A 242 -12.63 7.44 -10.42
CA TYR A 242 -13.42 7.58 -11.65
C TYR A 242 -12.92 8.71 -12.57
N ASN A 243 -11.97 9.55 -12.12
CA ASN A 243 -11.40 10.62 -12.94
C ASN A 243 -10.24 10.11 -13.83
N GLU A 244 -10.57 9.44 -14.93
CA GLU A 244 -9.57 8.91 -15.87
C GLU A 244 -8.99 9.98 -16.80
N LYS A 245 -9.66 11.12 -16.95
CA LYS A 245 -9.28 12.20 -17.88
C LYS A 245 -8.37 13.26 -17.24
N SER A 246 -7.98 13.09 -15.99
CA SER A 246 -7.11 14.03 -15.30
C SER A 246 -5.72 14.07 -15.93
N LYS A 247 -5.12 15.26 -15.95
CA LYS A 247 -3.75 15.52 -16.45
C LYS A 247 -2.70 14.64 -15.75
N TYR A 248 -2.90 14.33 -14.48
CA TYR A 248 -2.00 13.50 -13.71
C TYR A 248 -2.74 12.30 -13.13
N GLN A 249 -2.22 11.13 -13.38
CA GLN A 249 -2.70 9.87 -12.84
C GLN A 249 -1.67 9.35 -11.84
N MET A 250 -2.03 9.31 -10.54
CA MET A 250 -1.16 8.83 -9.47
C MET A 250 -1.37 7.35 -9.21
N CYS A 251 -0.31 6.56 -9.17
CA CYS A 251 -0.42 5.14 -8.87
C CYS A 251 -0.57 4.88 -7.37
N LEU A 252 -1.44 3.93 -7.03
CA LEU A 252 -1.73 3.46 -5.67
C LEU A 252 -1.16 2.06 -5.38
N ALA A 253 -0.46 1.48 -6.33
CA ALA A 253 0.21 0.17 -6.20
C ALA A 253 1.58 0.23 -6.86
N PRO A 254 2.54 -0.64 -6.49
CA PRO A 254 3.76 -0.77 -7.26
C PRO A 254 3.45 -1.31 -8.65
N VAL A 255 3.91 -0.59 -9.69
CA VAL A 255 3.61 -0.96 -11.08
C VAL A 255 4.85 -1.51 -11.77
N CYS A 256 4.69 -2.65 -12.45
CA CYS A 256 5.68 -3.18 -13.38
C CYS A 256 5.20 -2.85 -14.81
N PRO A 257 5.70 -1.78 -15.45
CA PRO A 257 5.19 -1.36 -16.74
C PRO A 257 5.49 -2.40 -17.82
N LYS A 258 4.62 -2.48 -18.82
CA LYS A 258 4.87 -3.23 -20.05
C LYS A 258 5.83 -2.45 -20.96
N ALA A 259 6.39 -3.12 -21.95
CA ALA A 259 7.32 -2.50 -22.88
C ALA A 259 6.71 -1.33 -23.69
N ASP A 260 5.45 -1.46 -24.07
CA ASP A 260 4.67 -0.44 -24.79
C ASP A 260 4.30 0.77 -23.91
N GLU A 261 4.33 0.65 -22.60
CA GLU A 261 4.03 1.71 -21.65
C GLU A 261 5.25 2.60 -21.30
N LEU A 262 6.46 2.22 -21.72
CA LEU A 262 7.70 2.95 -21.37
C LEU A 262 7.72 4.39 -21.90
N ALA A 263 7.01 4.70 -22.97
CA ALA A 263 6.88 6.05 -23.49
C ALA A 263 6.13 6.97 -22.51
N VAL A 264 5.07 6.44 -21.87
CA VAL A 264 4.30 7.14 -20.84
C VAL A 264 5.11 7.29 -19.56
N VAL A 265 5.85 6.24 -19.16
CA VAL A 265 6.72 6.27 -17.97
C VAL A 265 7.75 7.39 -18.07
N LYS A 266 8.38 7.61 -19.24
CA LYS A 266 9.38 8.66 -19.44
C LYS A 266 8.84 10.08 -19.25
N GLN A 267 7.53 10.28 -19.36
CA GLN A 267 6.85 11.57 -19.17
C GLN A 267 6.39 11.77 -17.71
N GLY A 268 6.49 10.75 -16.89
CA GLY A 268 6.02 10.77 -15.50
C GLY A 268 7.05 11.31 -14.51
N SER A 269 6.55 11.62 -13.32
CA SER A 269 7.35 11.91 -12.13
C SER A 269 7.28 10.70 -11.21
N TYR A 270 8.35 9.93 -11.09
CA TYR A 270 8.30 8.64 -10.37
C TYR A 270 9.54 8.37 -9.53
N LYS A 271 9.39 7.42 -8.63
CA LYS A 271 10.49 6.75 -7.92
C LYS A 271 10.44 5.25 -8.20
N LEU A 272 11.61 4.62 -8.13
CA LEU A 272 11.72 3.17 -8.19
C LEU A 272 11.82 2.60 -6.78
N ILE A 273 11.07 1.52 -6.54
CA ILE A 273 11.18 0.72 -5.34
C ILE A 273 11.72 -0.66 -5.69
N LYS A 274 12.74 -1.12 -4.96
CA LYS A 274 13.25 -2.47 -5.09
C LYS A 274 12.35 -3.44 -4.34
N ARG A 275 11.82 -4.43 -5.04
CA ARG A 275 10.97 -5.49 -4.47
C ARG A 275 11.70 -6.84 -4.55
N GLY A 276 11.88 -7.45 -3.40
CA GLY A 276 12.55 -8.75 -3.22
C GLY A 276 11.84 -9.57 -2.15
N GLY A 277 12.61 -10.28 -1.33
CA GLY A 277 12.13 -11.04 -0.18
C GLY A 277 12.14 -12.54 -0.40
N PHE A 278 11.57 -13.27 0.54
CA PHE A 278 11.51 -14.73 0.53
C PHE A 278 10.13 -15.19 0.03
N ILE A 279 10.12 -16.40 -0.55
CA ILE A 279 8.90 -17.07 -0.96
C ILE A 279 8.29 -17.71 0.28
N ALA A 280 7.06 -17.35 0.59
CA ALA A 280 6.26 -18.02 1.60
C ALA A 280 5.40 -19.07 0.89
N SER A 281 5.81 -20.33 0.95
CA SER A 281 5.08 -21.48 0.40
C SER A 281 5.21 -22.66 1.34
N SER A 282 4.10 -23.33 1.63
CA SER A 282 4.11 -24.59 2.40
C SER A 282 4.82 -25.73 1.65
N ALA A 283 4.94 -25.63 0.32
CA ALA A 283 5.66 -26.59 -0.51
C ALA A 283 7.18 -26.35 -0.55
N ALA A 284 7.67 -25.20 -0.05
CA ALA A 284 9.10 -24.92 0.00
C ALA A 284 9.72 -25.56 1.24
N LYS A 285 10.73 -26.41 1.04
CA LYS A 285 11.50 -27.03 2.14
C LYS A 285 12.43 -26.03 2.83
N ASP A 286 12.90 -25.02 2.08
CA ASP A 286 13.86 -24.01 2.52
C ASP A 286 13.36 -22.60 2.28
N ASN A 287 14.01 -21.63 2.91
CA ASN A 287 13.76 -20.21 2.68
C ASN A 287 14.32 -19.77 1.32
N ILE A 288 13.53 -19.89 0.26
CA ILE A 288 13.93 -19.53 -1.09
C ILE A 288 13.76 -18.02 -1.29
N LYS A 289 14.82 -17.35 -1.72
CA LYS A 289 14.79 -15.90 -2.01
C LYS A 289 14.29 -15.66 -3.43
N ARG A 290 13.33 -14.76 -3.57
CA ARG A 290 12.86 -14.29 -4.89
C ARG A 290 13.90 -13.37 -5.56
N ASN A 291 13.95 -13.40 -6.89
CA ASN A 291 14.70 -12.40 -7.63
C ASN A 291 14.19 -11.00 -7.34
N SER A 292 15.11 -10.07 -7.06
CA SER A 292 14.74 -8.66 -6.84
C SER A 292 14.45 -7.99 -8.17
N ILE A 293 13.40 -7.17 -8.20
CA ILE A 293 13.06 -6.32 -9.34
C ILE A 293 12.84 -4.88 -8.88
N TYR A 294 12.93 -3.93 -9.81
CA TYR A 294 12.54 -2.56 -9.57
C TYR A 294 11.15 -2.32 -10.17
N MET A 295 10.30 -1.65 -9.42
CA MET A 295 8.93 -1.28 -9.81
C MET A 295 8.72 0.22 -9.58
N LEU A 296 7.78 0.81 -10.29
CA LEU A 296 7.35 2.18 -10.03
C LEU A 296 6.64 2.22 -8.67
N GLN A 297 7.07 3.15 -7.80
CA GLN A 297 6.57 3.25 -6.43
C GLN A 297 5.20 3.95 -6.39
N GLU A 298 4.40 3.62 -5.38
CA GLU A 298 3.15 4.32 -5.06
C GLU A 298 3.40 5.83 -4.89
N GLY A 299 2.44 6.65 -5.33
CA GLY A 299 2.58 8.11 -5.38
C GLY A 299 3.23 8.64 -6.67
N SER A 300 3.82 7.78 -7.51
CA SER A 300 4.32 8.18 -8.82
C SER A 300 3.17 8.63 -9.72
N CYS A 301 3.42 9.70 -10.50
CA CYS A 301 2.40 10.36 -11.31
C CYS A 301 2.77 10.32 -12.79
N PHE A 302 1.80 10.03 -13.63
CA PHE A 302 1.95 9.88 -15.09
C PHE A 302 0.85 10.64 -15.82
N PRO A 303 1.02 10.96 -17.12
CA PRO A 303 -0.04 11.59 -17.90
C PRO A 303 -1.21 10.64 -18.19
N GLU A 304 -0.97 9.32 -18.17
CA GLU A 304 -1.96 8.28 -18.44
C GLU A 304 -1.83 7.14 -17.44
N ARG A 305 -2.89 6.35 -17.26
CA ARG A 305 -2.89 5.15 -16.42
C ARG A 305 -2.11 4.02 -17.10
N LEU A 306 -1.16 3.44 -16.38
CA LEU A 306 -0.44 2.26 -16.82
C LEU A 306 -1.23 1.00 -16.41
N ARG A 307 -1.35 0.04 -17.30
CA ARG A 307 -1.93 -1.28 -16.97
C ARG A 307 -1.00 -2.07 -16.07
N GLY A 308 0.30 -2.00 -16.37
CA GLY A 308 1.30 -2.84 -15.74
C GLY A 308 1.11 -4.32 -16.08
N GLN A 309 1.85 -5.17 -15.41
CA GLN A 309 1.77 -6.61 -15.64
C GLN A 309 2.07 -7.42 -14.38
N MET A 310 1.48 -8.61 -14.33
CA MET A 310 1.87 -9.63 -13.37
C MET A 310 3.10 -10.36 -13.89
N LEU A 311 4.10 -10.59 -13.04
CA LEU A 311 5.26 -11.37 -13.38
C LEU A 311 5.14 -12.77 -12.80
N GLN A 312 5.40 -13.76 -13.64
CA GLN A 312 5.49 -15.16 -13.25
C GLN A 312 6.96 -15.57 -13.23
N GLN A 313 7.38 -16.24 -12.17
CA GLN A 313 8.73 -16.78 -12.02
C GLN A 313 8.64 -18.28 -11.73
N THR A 314 9.41 -19.06 -12.47
CA THR A 314 9.72 -20.45 -12.09
C THR A 314 10.94 -20.40 -11.19
N VAL A 315 10.90 -21.13 -10.10
CA VAL A 315 11.97 -21.16 -9.10
C VAL A 315 12.37 -22.60 -8.85
N ASP A 316 13.67 -22.87 -8.96
CA ASP A 316 14.20 -24.21 -8.72
C ASP A 316 13.86 -24.70 -7.31
N GLY A 317 13.38 -25.93 -7.23
CA GLY A 317 12.95 -26.55 -5.97
C GLY A 317 11.48 -26.27 -5.58
N LEU A 318 10.71 -25.55 -6.42
CA LEU A 318 9.26 -25.39 -6.26
C LEU A 318 8.49 -26.07 -7.39
N ALA A 319 7.45 -26.82 -7.01
CA ALA A 319 6.56 -27.48 -7.96
C ALA A 319 5.51 -26.54 -8.58
N HIS A 320 5.46 -25.29 -8.15
CA HIS A 320 4.50 -24.29 -8.61
C HIS A 320 5.18 -22.97 -9.00
N ALA A 321 4.55 -22.19 -9.85
CA ALA A 321 5.01 -20.86 -10.21
C ALA A 321 4.82 -19.87 -9.04
N VAL A 322 5.68 -18.86 -9.00
CA VAL A 322 5.59 -17.74 -8.07
C VAL A 322 5.17 -16.49 -8.83
N TYR A 323 4.12 -15.86 -8.38
CA TYR A 323 3.58 -14.67 -9.01
C TYR A 323 3.96 -13.40 -8.26
N ARG A 324 4.18 -12.32 -8.99
CA ARG A 324 4.38 -10.98 -8.43
C ARG A 324 3.39 -10.03 -9.07
N TYR A 325 2.59 -9.40 -8.24
CA TYR A 325 1.65 -8.36 -8.65
C TYR A 325 2.41 -7.11 -9.06
N GLY A 326 2.08 -6.57 -10.21
CA GLY A 326 2.64 -5.33 -10.75
C GLY A 326 1.63 -4.60 -11.63
N ILE A 327 0.33 -4.85 -11.40
CA ILE A 327 -0.78 -4.23 -12.13
C ILE A 327 -1.09 -2.87 -11.49
N GLY A 328 -1.35 -1.87 -12.34
CA GLY A 328 -1.61 -0.52 -11.91
C GLY A 328 -3.02 -0.33 -11.35
N MET A 329 -3.12 0.36 -10.21
CA MET A 329 -4.31 1.04 -9.75
C MET A 329 -4.00 2.53 -9.66
N PHE A 330 -4.87 3.39 -10.19
CA PHE A 330 -4.61 4.81 -10.34
C PHE A 330 -5.76 5.68 -9.87
N VAL A 331 -5.42 6.89 -9.43
CA VAL A 331 -6.35 7.98 -9.14
C VAL A 331 -5.99 9.21 -9.96
N GLY A 332 -6.99 9.84 -10.56
CA GLY A 332 -6.81 11.08 -11.31
C GLY A 332 -6.78 12.28 -10.37
N LEU A 333 -5.68 13.04 -10.42
CA LEU A 333 -5.49 14.23 -9.63
C LEU A 333 -6.05 15.45 -10.38
N LYS A 334 -6.99 16.17 -9.78
CA LYS A 334 -7.50 17.43 -10.37
C LYS A 334 -6.37 18.46 -10.33
N ASN A 335 -6.04 18.99 -11.52
CA ASN A 335 -5.33 20.24 -11.68
C ASN A 335 -6.35 21.20 -12.29
N GLU A 336 -6.84 22.14 -11.51
CA GLU A 336 -7.62 23.28 -12.05
C GLU A 336 -6.67 24.30 -12.65
#